data_a28513ffdc053d0a6f3a500ca90eee37
#
_entry.id   a28513ffdc053d0a6f3a500ca90eee37
#
_cell.length_a   1.000
_cell.length_b   1.000
_cell.length_c   1.000
_cell.angle_alpha   90.00
_cell.angle_beta   90.00
_cell.angle_gamma   90.00
#
_symmetry.space_group_name_H-M   'P 1'
#
loop_
_entity.id
_entity.type
_entity.pdbx_description
1 polymer ?
#
loop_
_entity_poly.entity_id
_entity_poly.type
_entity_poly.pdbx_seq_one_letter_code
_entity_poly.pdbx_strand_id
1 'polypeptide(L)'
;MKLKANKGPGNYFMALISKPLTVLWFGGVMFLIVASLIPQAGLSEIESGFGKDKIARVILFSLLAFYPAAFFPSIRMGLITSSSIAPLGFLLEIFQRYVPGRNFSPEDMIANNVGAVVGILLALTIRFFFRTGQSKQKSEKTAVKEKSQKITGPNHPSGEWK
;
A
#
# COMPACT_ATOMS: atom_id res chain seq x y z
N MET A 1 -14.87 -11.76 -31.12
CA MET A 1 -14.57 -10.30 -30.97
C MET A 1 -14.48 -9.98 -29.47
N LYS A 2 -13.27 -9.86 -28.89
CA LYS A 2 -13.08 -9.63 -27.44
C LYS A 2 -13.31 -8.15 -27.16
N LEU A 3 -14.38 -7.82 -26.44
CA LEU A 3 -14.65 -6.48 -25.96
C LEU A 3 -13.48 -6.03 -25.06
N LYS A 4 -12.69 -5.06 -25.53
CA LYS A 4 -11.72 -4.33 -24.72
C LYS A 4 -12.48 -3.65 -23.58
N ALA A 5 -12.30 -4.14 -22.35
CA ALA A 5 -12.83 -3.49 -21.16
C ALA A 5 -12.34 -2.04 -21.14
N ASN A 6 -13.27 -1.10 -21.27
CA ASN A 6 -13.01 0.33 -21.18
C ASN A 6 -12.51 0.65 -19.76
N LYS A 7 -11.19 0.79 -19.61
CA LYS A 7 -10.56 1.21 -18.37
C LYS A 7 -10.87 2.69 -18.18
N GLY A 8 -11.76 3.02 -17.26
CA GLY A 8 -12.09 4.41 -16.92
C GLY A 8 -10.85 5.24 -16.55
N PRO A 9 -10.93 6.59 -16.67
CA PRO A 9 -9.78 7.50 -16.50
C PRO A 9 -9.02 7.33 -15.17
N GLY A 10 -9.69 6.91 -14.10
CA GLY A 10 -9.05 6.63 -12.81
C GLY A 10 -8.04 5.49 -12.83
N ASN A 11 -8.20 4.51 -13.74
CA ASN A 11 -7.28 3.39 -13.85
C ASN A 11 -5.95 3.77 -14.51
N TYR A 12 -5.95 4.75 -15.43
CA TYR A 12 -4.73 5.26 -16.05
C TYR A 12 -3.92 6.11 -15.10
N PHE A 13 -4.58 6.95 -14.30
CA PHE A 13 -3.92 7.77 -13.28
C PHE A 13 -3.22 6.91 -12.21
N MET A 14 -3.90 5.89 -11.69
CA MET A 14 -3.32 4.93 -10.75
C MET A 14 -2.15 4.15 -11.38
N ALA A 15 -2.27 3.73 -12.64
CA ALA A 15 -1.19 3.03 -13.35
C ALA A 15 0.02 3.93 -13.64
N LEU A 16 -0.20 5.23 -13.87
CA LEU A 16 0.88 6.18 -14.12
C LEU A 16 1.67 6.49 -12.85
N ILE A 17 0.99 6.66 -11.71
CA ILE A 17 1.63 6.93 -10.41
C ILE A 17 2.27 5.67 -9.82
N SER A 18 1.70 4.48 -10.07
CA SER A 18 2.20 3.24 -9.47
C SER A 18 3.59 2.84 -9.94
N LYS A 19 3.96 3.10 -11.20
CA LYS A 19 5.28 2.73 -11.74
C LYS A 19 6.45 3.41 -11.02
N PRO A 20 6.52 4.75 -10.91
CA PRO A 20 7.62 5.40 -10.20
C PRO A 20 7.62 5.06 -8.70
N LEU A 21 6.45 4.94 -8.08
CA LEU A 21 6.34 4.52 -6.68
C LEU A 21 6.81 3.07 -6.47
N THR A 22 6.57 2.18 -7.42
CA THR A 22 7.08 0.81 -7.36
C THR A 22 8.60 0.79 -7.41
N VAL A 23 9.20 1.56 -8.30
CA VAL A 23 10.67 1.69 -8.39
C VAL A 23 11.23 2.27 -7.08
N LEU A 24 10.61 3.31 -6.55
CA LEU A 24 11.00 3.91 -5.27
C LEU A 24 10.88 2.90 -4.12
N TRP A 25 9.84 2.08 -4.12
CA TRP A 25 9.63 1.03 -3.11
C TRP A 25 10.73 -0.03 -3.16
N PHE A 26 11.07 -0.54 -4.37
CA PHE A 26 12.21 -1.46 -4.52
C PHE A 26 13.52 -0.81 -4.10
N GLY A 27 13.73 0.45 -4.45
CA GLY A 27 14.86 1.25 -3.98
C GLY A 27 14.91 1.35 -2.45
N GLY A 28 13.76 1.56 -1.80
CA GLY A 28 13.63 1.58 -0.35
C GLY A 28 13.96 0.24 0.31
N VAL A 29 13.50 -0.87 -0.26
CA VAL A 29 13.85 -2.22 0.20
C VAL A 29 15.35 -2.49 0.05
N MET A 30 15.93 -2.15 -1.09
CA MET A 30 17.36 -2.29 -1.32
C MET A 30 18.18 -1.41 -0.39
N PHE A 31 17.77 -0.17 -0.19
CA PHE A 31 18.39 0.75 0.77
C PHE A 31 18.34 0.19 2.19
N LEU A 32 17.20 -0.36 2.63
CA LEU A 32 17.07 -1.01 3.92
C LEU A 32 18.08 -2.15 4.09
N ILE A 33 18.20 -3.03 3.07
CA ILE A 33 19.11 -4.17 3.10
C ILE A 33 20.56 -3.67 3.21
N VAL A 34 20.97 -2.75 2.35
CA VAL A 34 22.33 -2.22 2.33
C VAL A 34 22.66 -1.49 3.64
N ALA A 35 21.78 -0.57 4.08
CA ALA A 35 21.97 0.18 5.33
C ALA A 35 22.04 -0.73 6.56
N SER A 36 21.29 -1.85 6.56
CA SER A 36 21.30 -2.84 7.63
C SER A 36 22.61 -3.62 7.70
N LEU A 37 23.38 -3.73 6.63
CA LEU A 37 24.61 -4.50 6.53
C LEU A 37 25.87 -3.63 6.63
N ILE A 38 25.75 -2.29 6.69
CA ILE A 38 26.91 -1.41 6.88
C ILE A 38 27.44 -1.56 8.31
N PRO A 39 28.75 -1.83 8.50
CA PRO A 39 29.36 -1.86 9.83
C PRO A 39 29.23 -0.51 10.55
N GLN A 40 28.86 -0.53 11.82
CA GLN A 40 28.75 0.68 12.65
C GLN A 40 30.05 1.02 13.38
N ALA A 41 31.18 0.50 12.93
CA ALA A 41 32.48 0.81 13.53
C ALA A 41 32.76 2.32 13.47
N GLY A 42 32.67 2.99 14.61
CA GLY A 42 33.00 4.41 14.76
C GLY A 42 31.83 5.40 14.80
N LEU A 43 30.57 4.96 14.65
CA LEU A 43 29.40 5.84 14.76
C LEU A 43 28.64 5.72 16.09
N SER A 44 29.19 4.99 17.05
CA SER A 44 28.54 4.59 18.30
C SER A 44 28.38 5.69 19.36
N GLU A 45 28.79 6.93 19.13
CA GLU A 45 28.73 8.00 20.10
C GLU A 45 27.79 9.17 19.77
N ILE A 46 27.06 9.09 18.66
CA ILE A 46 25.88 9.95 18.54
C ILE A 46 24.80 9.27 19.35
N GLU A 47 24.61 9.69 20.60
CA GLU A 47 23.50 9.35 21.48
C GLU A 47 22.15 9.59 20.75
N SER A 48 21.81 8.73 19.83
CA SER A 48 20.43 8.59 19.42
C SER A 48 19.74 7.88 20.57
N GLY A 49 19.06 8.67 21.43
CA GLY A 49 18.41 8.15 22.62
C GLY A 49 17.61 6.90 22.27
N PHE A 50 17.73 5.87 23.10
CA PHE A 50 17.28 4.46 22.98
C PHE A 50 15.89 4.21 22.33
N GLY A 51 15.08 5.26 22.13
CA GLY A 51 13.76 5.19 21.47
C GLY A 51 13.73 5.65 20.02
N LYS A 52 14.63 6.51 19.57
CA LYS A 52 14.53 7.14 18.23
C LYS A 52 14.81 6.13 17.12
N ASP A 53 15.77 5.24 17.29
CA ASP A 53 16.11 4.21 16.31
C ASP A 53 14.95 3.22 16.13
N LYS A 54 14.32 2.78 17.20
CA LYS A 54 13.15 1.89 17.17
C LYS A 54 11.96 2.53 16.48
N ILE A 55 11.68 3.81 16.75
CA ILE A 55 10.61 4.55 16.07
C ILE A 55 10.89 4.67 14.57
N ALA A 56 12.13 4.97 14.19
CA ALA A 56 12.55 5.04 12.80
C ALA A 56 12.33 3.70 12.07
N ARG A 57 12.66 2.57 12.71
CA ARG A 57 12.40 1.22 12.20
C ARG A 57 10.91 0.94 12.03
N VAL A 58 10.08 1.25 13.04
CA VAL A 58 8.62 1.10 12.94
C VAL A 58 8.07 1.89 11.76
N ILE A 59 8.46 3.14 11.59
CA ILE A 59 8.01 3.99 10.47
C ILE A 59 8.46 3.40 9.13
N LEU A 60 9.73 3.02 9.00
CA LEU A 60 10.29 2.49 7.76
C LEU A 60 9.60 1.18 7.33
N PHE A 61 9.46 0.21 8.25
CA PHE A 61 8.78 -1.05 7.99
C PHE A 61 7.30 -0.86 7.72
N SER A 62 6.65 0.12 8.40
CA SER A 62 5.27 0.50 8.12
C SER A 62 5.10 1.02 6.69
N LEU A 63 5.95 1.92 6.23
CA LEU A 63 5.90 2.46 4.86
C LEU A 63 6.16 1.39 3.81
N LEU A 64 7.13 0.51 4.04
CA LEU A 64 7.45 -0.58 3.12
C LEU A 64 6.33 -1.61 3.01
N ALA A 65 5.66 -1.95 4.11
CA ALA A 65 4.52 -2.86 4.11
C ALA A 65 3.22 -2.20 3.62
N PHE A 66 3.04 -0.91 3.86
CA PHE A 66 1.87 -0.15 3.43
C PHE A 66 1.72 -0.11 1.90
N TYR A 67 2.81 0.17 1.19
CA TYR A 67 2.74 0.42 -0.25
C TYR A 67 2.14 -0.76 -1.05
N PRO A 68 2.64 -2.02 -0.95
CA PRO A 68 2.07 -3.13 -1.70
C PRO A 68 0.62 -3.42 -1.31
N ALA A 69 0.29 -3.36 -0.01
CA ALA A 69 -1.07 -3.60 0.46
C ALA A 69 -2.07 -2.55 -0.05
N ALA A 70 -1.66 -1.27 -0.17
CA ALA A 70 -2.52 -0.18 -0.62
C ALA A 70 -2.67 -0.12 -2.14
N PHE A 71 -1.57 -0.29 -2.90
CA PHE A 71 -1.51 0.08 -4.31
C PHE A 71 -1.47 -1.09 -5.29
N PHE A 72 -1.18 -2.31 -4.86
CA PHE A 72 -1.20 -3.45 -5.78
C PHE A 72 -2.62 -3.73 -6.28
N PRO A 73 -2.78 -4.06 -7.58
CA PRO A 73 -4.10 -4.32 -8.18
C PRO A 73 -4.85 -5.46 -7.49
N SER A 74 -4.15 -6.54 -7.17
CA SER A 74 -4.69 -7.67 -6.43
C SER A 74 -4.41 -7.52 -4.94
N ILE A 75 -5.46 -7.58 -4.12
CA ILE A 75 -5.33 -7.54 -2.66
C ILE A 75 -4.50 -8.71 -2.13
N ARG A 76 -4.64 -9.90 -2.75
CA ARG A 76 -3.88 -11.09 -2.36
C ARG A 76 -2.39 -10.88 -2.56
N MET A 77 -1.99 -10.42 -3.75
CA MET A 77 -0.58 -10.10 -4.06
C MET A 77 -0.04 -8.98 -3.16
N GLY A 78 -0.85 -7.94 -2.95
CA GLY A 78 -0.49 -6.86 -2.04
C GLY A 78 -0.20 -7.35 -0.62
N LEU A 79 -1.09 -8.18 -0.07
CA LEU A 79 -0.93 -8.75 1.27
C LEU A 79 0.27 -9.71 1.35
N ILE A 80 0.46 -10.59 0.37
CA ILE A 80 1.61 -11.50 0.34
C ILE A 80 2.92 -10.71 0.33
N THR A 81 3.04 -9.72 -0.56
CA THR A 81 4.25 -8.87 -0.66
C THR A 81 4.46 -8.04 0.62
N SER A 82 3.40 -7.49 1.20
CA SER A 82 3.51 -6.73 2.47
C SER A 82 3.89 -7.63 3.64
N SER A 83 3.32 -8.82 3.73
CA SER A 83 3.65 -9.79 4.80
C SER A 83 5.08 -10.32 4.69
N SER A 84 5.68 -10.34 3.50
CA SER A 84 7.09 -10.76 3.34
C SER A 84 8.10 -9.74 3.87
N ILE A 85 7.67 -8.51 4.17
CA ILE A 85 8.51 -7.49 4.82
C ILE A 85 8.88 -7.89 6.26
N ALA A 86 7.99 -8.56 6.99
CA ALA A 86 8.27 -9.02 8.35
C ALA A 86 9.39 -10.09 8.40
N PRO A 87 9.33 -11.20 7.64
CA PRO A 87 10.43 -12.16 7.60
C PRO A 87 11.71 -11.57 7.01
N LEU A 88 11.63 -10.59 6.10
CA LEU A 88 12.82 -9.86 5.64
C LEU A 88 13.50 -9.14 6.80
N GLY A 89 12.74 -8.43 7.65
CA GLY A 89 13.26 -7.78 8.84
C GLY A 89 13.93 -8.75 9.80
N PHE A 90 13.34 -9.92 10.00
CA PHE A 90 13.93 -10.99 10.81
C PHE A 90 15.26 -11.52 10.23
N LEU A 91 15.31 -11.76 8.91
CA LEU A 91 16.53 -12.20 8.24
C LEU A 91 17.64 -11.15 8.34
N LEU A 92 17.32 -9.88 8.16
CA LEU A 92 18.28 -8.80 8.31
C LEU A 92 18.90 -8.77 9.70
N GLU A 93 18.10 -8.96 10.75
CA GLU A 93 18.57 -8.99 12.13
C GLU A 93 19.52 -10.17 12.39
N ILE A 94 19.23 -11.35 11.77
CA ILE A 94 20.16 -12.50 11.83
C ILE A 94 21.47 -12.18 11.12
N PHE A 95 21.41 -11.56 9.93
CA PHE A 95 22.63 -11.20 9.18
C PHE A 95 23.47 -10.15 9.90
N GLN A 96 22.84 -9.24 10.63
CA GLN A 96 23.53 -8.24 11.43
C GLN A 96 24.44 -8.84 12.52
N ARG A 97 24.16 -10.07 12.98
CA ARG A 97 25.04 -10.81 13.89
C ARG A 97 26.47 -11.03 13.35
N TYR A 98 26.58 -11.07 12.02
CA TYR A 98 27.85 -11.32 11.33
C TYR A 98 28.57 -10.03 10.93
N VAL A 99 27.93 -8.87 11.18
CA VAL A 99 28.50 -7.55 10.87
C VAL A 99 29.27 -7.02 12.08
N PRO A 100 30.56 -6.69 11.94
CA PRO A 100 31.35 -6.13 13.04
C PRO A 100 30.71 -4.85 13.63
N GLY A 101 30.63 -4.79 14.95
CA GLY A 101 30.06 -3.64 15.68
C GLY A 101 28.52 -3.63 15.76
N ARG A 102 27.81 -4.71 15.29
CA ARG A 102 26.38 -4.88 15.46
C ARG A 102 26.05 -6.08 16.36
N ASN A 103 25.02 -5.89 17.17
CA ASN A 103 24.50 -6.94 18.04
C ASN A 103 23.07 -7.28 17.63
N PHE A 104 22.72 -8.55 17.69
CA PHE A 104 21.34 -9.00 17.54
C PHE A 104 20.45 -8.38 18.64
N SER A 105 19.39 -7.70 18.25
CA SER A 105 18.43 -7.09 19.15
C SER A 105 17.02 -7.65 18.94
N PRO A 106 16.50 -8.46 19.88
CA PRO A 106 15.11 -8.92 19.80
C PRO A 106 14.09 -7.77 19.74
N GLU A 107 14.43 -6.64 20.36
CA GLU A 107 13.59 -5.46 20.39
C GLU A 107 13.45 -4.81 18.99
N ASP A 108 14.53 -4.80 18.21
CA ASP A 108 14.51 -4.30 16.85
C ASP A 108 13.67 -5.21 15.95
N MET A 109 13.73 -6.50 16.16
CA MET A 109 12.87 -7.47 15.48
C MET A 109 11.39 -7.22 15.77
N ILE A 110 11.04 -6.94 17.03
CA ILE A 110 9.69 -6.58 17.43
C ILE A 110 9.26 -5.27 16.74
N ALA A 111 10.12 -4.25 16.74
CA ALA A 111 9.85 -2.97 16.10
C ALA A 111 9.58 -3.12 14.59
N ASN A 112 10.38 -3.92 13.89
CA ASN A 112 10.20 -4.23 12.48
C ASN A 112 8.84 -4.89 12.21
N ASN A 113 8.45 -5.89 13.00
CA ASN A 113 7.19 -6.59 12.87
C ASN A 113 5.98 -5.71 13.18
N VAL A 114 6.06 -4.92 14.27
CA VAL A 114 5.02 -3.93 14.62
C VAL A 114 4.83 -2.94 13.49
N GLY A 115 5.93 -2.42 12.91
CA GLY A 115 5.88 -1.53 11.76
C GLY A 115 5.16 -2.17 10.57
N ALA A 116 5.51 -3.40 10.20
CA ALA A 116 4.87 -4.11 9.10
C ALA A 116 3.36 -4.30 9.32
N VAL A 117 2.96 -4.71 10.53
CA VAL A 117 1.54 -4.88 10.88
C VAL A 117 0.78 -3.55 10.80
N VAL A 118 1.33 -2.48 11.37
CA VAL A 118 0.73 -1.14 11.31
C VAL A 118 0.56 -0.69 9.86
N GLY A 119 1.57 -0.87 9.02
CA GLY A 119 1.50 -0.51 7.59
C GLY A 119 0.40 -1.26 6.85
N ILE A 120 0.28 -2.59 7.08
CA ILE A 120 -0.79 -3.40 6.47
C ILE A 120 -2.17 -2.94 6.95
N LEU A 121 -2.37 -2.71 8.24
CA LEU A 121 -3.65 -2.28 8.79
C LEU A 121 -4.07 -0.92 8.23
N LEU A 122 -3.17 0.05 8.16
CA LEU A 122 -3.44 1.35 7.56
C LEU A 122 -3.83 1.23 6.08
N ALA A 123 -3.11 0.39 5.32
CA ALA A 123 -3.42 0.15 3.91
C ALA A 123 -4.81 -0.47 3.71
N LEU A 124 -5.16 -1.47 4.52
CA LEU A 124 -6.47 -2.13 4.48
C LEU A 124 -7.59 -1.16 4.84
N THR A 125 -7.40 -0.33 5.84
CA THR A 125 -8.37 0.69 6.27
C THR A 125 -8.64 1.67 5.12
N ILE A 126 -7.59 2.23 4.52
CA ILE A 126 -7.70 3.15 3.39
C ILE A 126 -8.41 2.46 2.22
N ARG A 127 -8.02 1.24 1.88
CA ARG A 127 -8.61 0.49 0.78
C ARG A 127 -10.09 0.18 1.00
N PHE A 128 -10.49 -0.08 2.23
CA PHE A 128 -11.89 -0.30 2.60
C PHE A 128 -12.72 0.97 2.40
N PHE A 129 -12.26 2.11 2.89
CA PHE A 129 -12.95 3.39 2.73
C PHE A 129 -13.15 3.77 1.27
N PHE A 130 -12.11 3.62 0.43
CA PHE A 130 -12.23 3.92 -1.00
C PHE A 130 -13.22 2.98 -1.72
N ARG A 131 -13.29 1.70 -1.37
CA ARG A 131 -14.25 0.76 -1.94
C ARG A 131 -15.68 1.11 -1.57
N THR A 132 -15.93 1.46 -0.33
CA THR A 132 -17.28 1.82 0.18
C THR A 132 -17.78 3.10 -0.49
N GLY A 133 -16.92 4.09 -0.69
CA GLY A 133 -17.25 5.32 -1.42
C GLY A 133 -17.67 5.08 -2.86
N GLN A 134 -16.96 4.20 -3.57
CA GLN A 134 -17.26 3.89 -4.98
C GLN A 134 -18.57 3.11 -5.15
N SER A 135 -18.93 2.22 -4.23
CA SER A 135 -20.17 1.46 -4.30
C SER A 135 -21.40 2.36 -4.11
N LYS A 136 -21.34 3.33 -3.20
CA LYS A 136 -22.42 4.33 -3.03
C LYS A 136 -22.64 5.17 -4.29
N GLN A 137 -21.55 5.67 -4.89
CA GLN A 137 -21.63 6.50 -6.09
C GLN A 137 -22.14 5.74 -7.31
N LYS A 138 -21.83 4.44 -7.42
CA LYS A 138 -22.34 3.57 -8.49
C LYS A 138 -23.84 3.31 -8.32
N SER A 139 -24.30 3.05 -7.10
CA SER A 139 -25.72 2.84 -6.79
C SER A 139 -26.56 4.09 -7.12
N GLU A 140 -26.07 5.26 -6.74
CA GLU A 140 -26.74 6.55 -7.00
C GLU A 140 -26.82 6.86 -8.51
N LYS A 141 -25.75 6.65 -9.26
CA LYS A 141 -25.74 6.80 -10.74
C LYS A 141 -26.67 5.82 -11.43
N THR A 142 -26.81 4.60 -10.93
CA THR A 142 -27.73 3.60 -11.48
C THR A 142 -29.18 4.00 -11.20
N ALA A 143 -29.51 4.46 -10.01
CA ALA A 143 -30.84 4.94 -9.64
C ALA A 143 -31.27 6.18 -10.46
N VAL A 144 -30.35 7.12 -10.68
CA VAL A 144 -30.61 8.31 -11.52
C VAL A 144 -30.86 7.90 -12.98
N LYS A 145 -30.10 6.93 -13.52
CA LYS A 145 -30.26 6.43 -14.88
C LYS A 145 -31.58 5.71 -15.07
N GLU A 146 -32.00 4.92 -14.08
CA GLU A 146 -33.28 4.21 -14.10
C GLU A 146 -34.46 5.18 -14.02
N LYS A 147 -34.36 6.21 -13.20
CA LYS A 147 -35.35 7.30 -13.14
C LYS A 147 -35.48 8.05 -14.47
N SER A 148 -34.35 8.36 -15.11
CA SER A 148 -34.33 9.03 -16.41
C SER A 148 -34.96 8.19 -17.52
N GLN A 149 -34.73 6.88 -17.52
CA GLN A 149 -35.35 5.96 -18.48
C GLN A 149 -36.87 5.80 -18.28
N LYS A 150 -37.35 5.86 -17.05
CA LYS A 150 -38.80 5.84 -16.77
C LYS A 150 -39.51 7.11 -17.23
N ILE A 151 -38.84 8.25 -17.26
CA ILE A 151 -39.39 9.53 -17.73
C ILE A 151 -39.39 9.61 -19.26
N THR A 152 -38.42 8.99 -19.93
CA THR A 152 -38.25 9.02 -21.40
C THR A 152 -38.77 7.74 -22.07
N GLY A 153 -39.52 6.87 -21.38
CA GLY A 153 -40.06 5.63 -21.91
C GLY A 153 -41.09 5.87 -23.03
N PRO A 154 -41.36 4.87 -23.90
CA PRO A 154 -42.09 4.99 -25.15
C PRO A 154 -43.59 5.29 -25.00
N ASN A 155 -44.09 5.59 -23.84
CA ASN A 155 -45.50 5.92 -23.59
C ASN A 155 -45.77 7.42 -23.46
N HIS A 156 -44.97 8.27 -24.13
CA HIS A 156 -45.43 9.63 -24.33
C HIS A 156 -46.47 9.61 -25.45
N PRO A 157 -47.76 9.83 -25.18
CA PRO A 157 -48.73 9.91 -26.25
C PRO A 157 -48.32 11.06 -27.15
N SER A 158 -47.98 10.78 -28.39
CA SER A 158 -47.86 11.77 -29.43
C SER A 158 -49.21 12.42 -29.59
N GLY A 159 -49.32 13.61 -28.95
CA GLY A 159 -50.54 14.44 -29.10
C GLY A 159 -50.72 14.76 -30.59
N GLU A 160 -51.67 14.12 -31.23
CA GLU A 160 -52.24 14.57 -32.51
C GLU A 160 -52.87 15.96 -32.27
N TRP A 161 -52.15 16.98 -32.72
CA TRP A 161 -52.75 18.29 -32.92
C TRP A 161 -53.39 18.26 -34.33
N LYS A 162 -54.72 18.09 -34.38
CA LYS A 162 -55.51 18.42 -35.58
C LYS A 162 -55.78 19.94 -35.59
#